data_f2f80827873a1da925eebc47243c7df5
#
_entry.id   f2f80827873a1da925eebc47243c7df5
#
_cell.length_a   1.000
_cell.length_b   1.000
_cell.length_c   1.000
_cell.angle_alpha   90.00
_cell.angle_beta   90.00
_cell.angle_gamma   90.00
#
_symmetry.space_group_name_H-M   'P 1'
#
loop_
_entity.id
_entity.type
_entity.pdbx_description
1 polymer ?
#
loop_
_entity_poly.entity_id
_entity_poly.type
_entity_poly.pdbx_seq_one_letter_code
_entity_poly.pdbx_strand_id
1 'polypeptide(L)'
;MARLTKKARTTLTAHLGAQQHERLVELLLEQAETDGALRDRLLLEAADAGEGIDPSSYRRSFAEALRSGSAARRDGPRTSGAWASDVHEVIGRIDDLLRAGNAAEVVGITEYALGRIDKAMSRMDDSSGWFAEILSSVERTHHDACAAAGVDPLVLARRLFALEVDTEWDVLIDSARTYQDLLGDDGLAEMQRLATERWKALPPAEAGPFRHHADGEFHLTRMMETLADLAGDVDARVEVMARDLAYPYDYVGIAQVLLDAGRAADAQT
;
A
#
# COMPACT_ATOMS: atom_id res chain seq x y z
N MET A 1 -12.68 11.63 -19.78
CA MET A 1 -13.41 12.92 -20.06
C MET A 1 -12.73 13.71 -21.18
N ALA A 2 -13.50 14.36 -22.09
CA ALA A 2 -12.91 15.20 -23.13
C ALA A 2 -12.40 16.52 -22.49
N ARG A 3 -11.12 16.85 -22.69
CA ARG A 3 -10.54 18.13 -22.24
C ARG A 3 -11.24 19.30 -22.92
N LEU A 4 -11.55 20.35 -22.15
CA LEU A 4 -12.06 21.60 -22.68
C LEU A 4 -11.07 22.21 -23.69
N THR A 5 -11.56 22.63 -24.85
CA THR A 5 -10.75 23.39 -25.82
C THR A 5 -10.34 24.74 -25.22
N LYS A 6 -9.22 25.30 -25.66
CA LYS A 6 -8.72 26.61 -25.19
C LYS A 6 -9.81 27.70 -25.29
N LYS A 7 -10.57 27.71 -26.41
CA LYS A 7 -11.68 28.67 -26.66
C LYS A 7 -12.80 28.46 -25.64
N ALA A 8 -13.24 27.21 -25.41
CA ALA A 8 -14.28 26.90 -24.46
C ALA A 8 -13.88 27.29 -23.03
N ARG A 9 -12.65 27.00 -22.63
CA ARG A 9 -12.10 27.39 -21.35
C ARG A 9 -12.16 28.91 -21.14
N THR A 10 -11.68 29.70 -22.11
CA THR A 10 -11.69 31.16 -22.02
C THR A 10 -13.11 31.70 -21.91
N THR A 11 -14.05 31.19 -22.71
CA THR A 11 -15.45 31.62 -22.66
C THR A 11 -16.08 31.30 -21.31
N LEU A 12 -15.87 30.07 -20.78
CA LEU A 12 -16.40 29.67 -19.48
C LEU A 12 -15.78 30.48 -18.33
N THR A 13 -14.46 30.73 -18.36
CA THR A 13 -13.79 31.56 -17.34
C THR A 13 -14.37 32.95 -17.29
N ALA A 14 -14.59 33.60 -18.45
CA ALA A 14 -15.19 34.94 -18.52
C ALA A 14 -16.64 34.94 -18.02
N HIS A 15 -17.44 33.93 -18.41
CA HIS A 15 -18.84 33.82 -18.00
C HIS A 15 -18.96 33.56 -16.49
N LEU A 16 -18.21 32.58 -15.96
CA LEU A 16 -18.25 32.24 -14.54
C LEU A 16 -17.70 33.37 -13.66
N GLY A 17 -16.62 34.03 -14.12
CA GLY A 17 -16.06 35.18 -13.39
C GLY A 17 -16.99 36.39 -13.30
N ALA A 18 -18.03 36.46 -14.14
CA ALA A 18 -19.07 37.50 -14.08
C ALA A 18 -20.31 37.11 -13.26
N GLN A 19 -20.37 35.87 -12.75
CA GLN A 19 -21.50 35.42 -11.92
C GLN A 19 -21.35 35.89 -10.46
N GLN A 20 -22.48 36.02 -9.79
CA GLN A 20 -22.50 36.22 -8.35
C GLN A 20 -22.08 34.96 -7.62
N HIS A 21 -21.49 35.12 -6.43
CA HIS A 21 -20.97 34.01 -5.63
C HIS A 21 -22.05 32.94 -5.34
N GLU A 22 -23.23 33.37 -4.97
CA GLU A 22 -24.36 32.49 -4.69
C GLU A 22 -24.73 31.62 -5.90
N ARG A 23 -24.68 32.20 -7.12
CA ARG A 23 -24.96 31.43 -8.33
C ARG A 23 -23.90 30.41 -8.65
N LEU A 24 -22.64 30.71 -8.35
CA LEU A 24 -21.53 29.72 -8.51
C LEU A 24 -21.69 28.57 -7.51
N VAL A 25 -22.08 28.86 -6.27
CA VAL A 25 -22.37 27.82 -5.25
C VAL A 25 -23.52 26.91 -5.71
N GLU A 26 -24.65 27.48 -6.20
CA GLU A 26 -25.74 26.68 -6.75
C GLU A 26 -25.29 25.76 -7.89
N LEU A 27 -24.56 26.28 -8.86
CA LEU A 27 -24.05 25.49 -9.99
C LEU A 27 -23.15 24.36 -9.55
N LEU A 28 -22.29 24.59 -8.55
CA LEU A 28 -21.42 23.54 -7.99
C LEU A 28 -22.21 22.50 -7.22
N LEU A 29 -23.23 22.87 -6.46
CA LEU A 29 -24.10 21.94 -5.75
C LEU A 29 -24.94 21.10 -6.72
N GLU A 30 -25.56 21.72 -7.75
CA GLU A 30 -26.28 21.01 -8.81
C GLU A 30 -25.37 19.97 -9.52
N GLN A 31 -24.12 20.36 -9.80
CA GLN A 31 -23.16 19.44 -10.43
C GLN A 31 -22.74 18.33 -9.44
N ALA A 32 -22.52 18.64 -8.16
CA ALA A 32 -22.15 17.66 -7.14
C ALA A 32 -23.26 16.63 -6.84
N GLU A 33 -24.54 16.96 -7.09
CA GLU A 33 -25.64 16.00 -7.00
C GLU A 33 -25.53 14.87 -8.03
N THR A 34 -24.96 15.17 -9.21
CA THR A 34 -24.83 14.24 -10.34
C THR A 34 -23.42 13.67 -10.49
N ASP A 35 -22.40 14.37 -10.00
CA ASP A 35 -21.00 14.00 -10.05
C ASP A 35 -20.48 13.66 -8.63
N GLY A 36 -20.44 12.34 -8.33
CA GLY A 36 -19.98 11.85 -7.03
C GLY A 36 -18.55 12.28 -6.69
N ALA A 37 -17.66 12.28 -7.68
CA ALA A 37 -16.26 12.66 -7.47
C ALA A 37 -16.13 14.16 -7.09
N LEU A 38 -16.89 15.02 -7.76
CA LEU A 38 -16.94 16.45 -7.41
C LEU A 38 -17.55 16.66 -6.02
N ARG A 39 -18.64 15.95 -5.71
CA ARG A 39 -19.26 16.01 -4.37
C ARG A 39 -18.27 15.63 -3.27
N ASP A 40 -17.60 14.50 -3.42
CA ASP A 40 -16.67 13.98 -2.41
C ASP A 40 -15.49 14.93 -2.24
N ARG A 41 -15.03 15.53 -3.34
CA ARG A 41 -14.02 16.58 -3.33
C ARG A 41 -14.45 17.81 -2.53
N LEU A 42 -15.63 18.34 -2.80
CA LEU A 42 -16.13 19.53 -2.11
C LEU A 42 -16.38 19.25 -0.63
N LEU A 43 -16.87 18.05 -0.27
CA LEU A 43 -17.05 17.65 1.12
C LEU A 43 -15.71 17.54 1.86
N LEU A 44 -14.67 17.03 1.18
CA LEU A 44 -13.33 16.96 1.75
C LEU A 44 -12.74 18.36 1.98
N GLU A 45 -12.80 19.24 0.96
CA GLU A 45 -12.33 20.62 1.07
C GLU A 45 -13.11 21.40 2.16
N ALA A 46 -14.41 21.12 2.34
CA ALA A 46 -15.19 21.70 3.40
C ALA A 46 -14.81 21.17 4.79
N ALA A 47 -14.48 19.88 4.91
CA ALA A 47 -13.99 19.30 6.15
C ALA A 47 -12.64 19.88 6.56
N ASP A 48 -11.74 20.10 5.59
CA ASP A 48 -10.42 20.69 5.83
C ASP A 48 -10.49 22.18 6.23
N ALA A 49 -11.56 22.88 5.82
CA ALA A 49 -11.81 24.27 6.19
C ALA A 49 -12.46 24.43 7.59
N GLY A 50 -12.88 23.33 8.23
CA GLY A 50 -13.48 23.28 9.56
C GLY A 50 -12.46 23.23 10.71
N GLU A 51 -12.96 23.15 11.95
CA GLU A 51 -12.12 23.01 13.15
C GLU A 51 -11.58 21.58 13.31
N GLY A 52 -10.68 21.16 12.43
CA GLY A 52 -9.97 19.89 12.52
C GLY A 52 -10.21 18.96 11.32
N ILE A 53 -9.22 18.12 11.06
CA ILE A 53 -9.27 17.13 9.99
C ILE A 53 -10.15 15.96 10.42
N ASP A 54 -11.06 15.56 9.52
CA ASP A 54 -11.80 14.31 9.67
C ASP A 54 -11.15 13.18 8.86
N PRO A 55 -10.29 12.32 9.48
CA PRO A 55 -9.67 11.19 8.79
C PRO A 55 -10.70 10.22 8.18
N SER A 56 -11.93 10.21 8.70
CA SER A 56 -12.99 9.31 8.22
C SER A 56 -13.50 9.72 6.83
N SER A 57 -13.42 10.99 6.47
CA SER A 57 -13.78 11.47 5.14
C SER A 57 -12.79 10.98 4.09
N TYR A 58 -11.48 11.04 4.36
CA TYR A 58 -10.42 10.51 3.48
C TYR A 58 -10.54 8.99 3.30
N ARG A 59 -10.77 8.25 4.39
CA ARG A 59 -11.00 6.80 4.35
C ARG A 59 -12.22 6.44 3.50
N ARG A 60 -13.29 7.21 3.61
CA ARG A 60 -14.51 7.02 2.82
C ARG A 60 -14.26 7.29 1.34
N SER A 61 -13.63 8.42 0.99
CA SER A 61 -13.29 8.78 -0.39
C SER A 61 -12.39 7.73 -1.04
N PHE A 62 -11.38 7.22 -0.31
CA PHE A 62 -10.51 6.16 -0.80
C PHE A 62 -11.28 4.85 -1.06
N ALA A 63 -12.13 4.44 -0.12
CA ALA A 63 -12.95 3.24 -0.28
C ALA A 63 -13.97 3.38 -1.42
N GLU A 64 -14.45 4.58 -1.72
CA GLU A 64 -15.38 4.87 -2.81
C GLU A 64 -14.68 4.83 -4.16
N ALA A 65 -13.50 5.44 -4.27
CA ALA A 65 -12.66 5.36 -5.46
C ALA A 65 -12.32 3.90 -5.83
N LEU A 66 -11.95 3.06 -4.86
CA LEU A 66 -11.74 1.63 -5.10
C LEU A 66 -13.02 0.89 -5.54
N ARG A 67 -14.18 1.24 -4.97
CA ARG A 67 -15.46 0.61 -5.36
C ARG A 67 -15.88 0.93 -6.80
N SER A 68 -15.55 2.12 -7.28
CA SER A 68 -15.84 2.50 -8.68
C SER A 68 -15.17 1.55 -9.67
N GLY A 69 -13.97 1.05 -9.35
CA GLY A 69 -13.26 0.03 -10.14
C GLY A 69 -13.98 -1.31 -10.20
N SER A 70 -14.57 -1.77 -9.09
CA SER A 70 -15.33 -3.02 -9.08
C SER A 70 -16.68 -2.94 -9.82
N ALA A 71 -17.27 -1.74 -9.91
CA ALA A 71 -18.47 -1.48 -10.72
C ALA A 71 -18.17 -1.41 -12.23
N ALA A 72 -17.00 -0.88 -12.60
CA ALA A 72 -16.56 -0.73 -13.99
C ALA A 72 -16.42 -2.08 -14.74
N ARG A 73 -16.29 -3.19 -14.01
CA ARG A 73 -16.31 -4.55 -14.59
C ARG A 73 -17.55 -4.86 -15.43
N ARG A 74 -18.67 -4.17 -15.19
CA ARG A 74 -19.93 -4.36 -15.91
C ARG A 74 -19.99 -3.58 -17.23
N ASP A 75 -19.16 -2.56 -17.39
CA ASP A 75 -19.25 -1.59 -18.49
C ASP A 75 -18.14 -1.72 -19.55
N GLY A 76 -17.22 -2.70 -19.42
CA GLY A 76 -16.20 -3.07 -20.41
C GLY A 76 -14.85 -2.35 -20.26
N PRO A 77 -13.86 -2.70 -21.12
CA PRO A 77 -12.43 -2.35 -20.91
C PRO A 77 -12.07 -0.87 -20.97
N ARG A 78 -12.98 0.01 -21.40
CA ARG A 78 -12.73 1.47 -21.51
C ARG A 78 -12.78 2.20 -20.17
N THR A 79 -13.23 1.54 -19.12
CA THR A 79 -13.40 2.13 -17.78
C THR A 79 -12.31 1.68 -16.79
N SER A 80 -11.47 0.73 -17.18
CA SER A 80 -10.48 0.13 -16.29
C SER A 80 -9.42 1.10 -15.73
N GLY A 81 -9.11 2.19 -16.43
CA GLY A 81 -8.15 3.20 -15.95
C GLY A 81 -8.77 4.39 -15.19
N ALA A 82 -10.09 4.57 -15.25
CA ALA A 82 -10.73 5.73 -14.63
C ALA A 82 -10.68 5.64 -13.09
N TRP A 83 -10.98 4.47 -12.53
CA TRP A 83 -10.93 4.24 -11.09
C TRP A 83 -9.53 4.43 -10.50
N ALA A 84 -8.48 3.99 -11.23
CA ALA A 84 -7.11 4.20 -10.79
C ALA A 84 -6.76 5.69 -10.73
N SER A 85 -7.24 6.48 -11.68
CA SER A 85 -7.09 7.93 -11.65
C SER A 85 -7.82 8.56 -10.46
N ASP A 86 -9.03 8.08 -10.13
CA ASP A 86 -9.78 8.55 -8.97
C ASP A 86 -9.04 8.21 -7.66
N VAL A 87 -8.48 7.00 -7.55
CA VAL A 87 -7.66 6.60 -6.39
C VAL A 87 -6.40 7.47 -6.27
N HIS A 88 -5.70 7.73 -7.38
CA HIS A 88 -4.52 8.61 -7.37
C HIS A 88 -4.87 10.05 -6.99
N GLU A 89 -6.05 10.54 -7.38
CA GLU A 89 -6.52 11.87 -6.94
C GLU A 89 -6.72 11.91 -5.41
N VAL A 90 -7.27 10.85 -4.81
CA VAL A 90 -7.41 10.77 -3.35
C VAL A 90 -6.05 10.67 -2.66
N ILE A 91 -5.11 9.88 -3.20
CA ILE A 91 -3.73 9.80 -2.67
C ILE A 91 -3.05 11.18 -2.72
N GLY A 92 -3.21 11.92 -3.84
CA GLY A 92 -2.69 13.27 -3.95
C GLY A 92 -3.19 14.23 -2.86
N ARG A 93 -4.46 14.09 -2.45
CA ARG A 93 -5.03 14.87 -1.32
C ARG A 93 -4.49 14.42 0.04
N ILE A 94 -4.21 13.12 0.20
CA ILE A 94 -3.56 12.60 1.41
C ILE A 94 -2.11 13.16 1.50
N ASP A 95 -1.42 13.27 0.36
CA ASP A 95 -0.10 13.93 0.29
C ASP A 95 -0.18 15.43 0.62
N ASP A 96 -1.24 16.13 0.19
CA ASP A 96 -1.49 17.53 0.58
C ASP A 96 -1.70 17.67 2.09
N LEU A 97 -2.44 16.73 2.67
CA LEU A 97 -2.68 16.66 4.12
C LEU A 97 -1.36 16.46 4.89
N LEU A 98 -0.48 15.58 4.40
CA LEU A 98 0.85 15.38 4.96
C LEU A 98 1.68 16.67 4.91
N ARG A 99 1.68 17.35 3.75
CA ARG A 99 2.37 18.64 3.58
C ARG A 99 1.83 19.75 4.46
N ALA A 100 0.56 19.68 4.84
CA ALA A 100 -0.08 20.58 5.80
C ALA A 100 0.29 20.26 7.27
N GLY A 101 1.11 19.23 7.54
CA GLY A 101 1.62 18.90 8.86
C GLY A 101 0.78 17.89 9.66
N ASN A 102 -0.14 17.18 9.01
CA ASN A 102 -1.07 16.24 9.67
C ASN A 102 -0.58 14.78 9.54
N ALA A 103 0.69 14.58 9.85
CA ALA A 103 1.37 13.31 9.63
C ALA A 103 0.75 12.15 10.40
N ALA A 104 0.35 12.36 11.65
CA ALA A 104 -0.24 11.31 12.50
C ALA A 104 -1.56 10.78 11.93
N GLU A 105 -2.41 11.66 11.39
CA GLU A 105 -3.67 11.31 10.74
C GLU A 105 -3.41 10.56 9.43
N VAL A 106 -2.40 10.99 8.66
CA VAL A 106 -2.02 10.36 7.39
C VAL A 106 -1.52 8.93 7.61
N VAL A 107 -0.75 8.65 8.66
CA VAL A 107 -0.37 7.27 9.01
C VAL A 107 -1.60 6.38 9.11
N GLY A 108 -2.59 6.78 9.90
CA GLY A 108 -3.81 5.97 10.07
C GLY A 108 -4.69 5.89 8.81
N ILE A 109 -4.64 6.88 7.91
CA ILE A 109 -5.37 6.87 6.64
C ILE A 109 -4.70 5.90 5.65
N THR A 110 -3.38 5.92 5.55
CA THR A 110 -2.61 5.05 4.63
C THR A 110 -2.63 3.59 5.07
N GLU A 111 -2.53 3.30 6.37
CA GLU A 111 -2.74 1.94 6.90
C GLU A 111 -4.15 1.40 6.55
N TYR A 112 -5.18 2.24 6.70
CA TYR A 112 -6.53 1.88 6.26
C TYR A 112 -6.59 1.63 4.75
N ALA A 113 -5.91 2.45 3.95
CA ALA A 113 -5.87 2.31 2.49
C ALA A 113 -5.25 0.96 2.08
N LEU A 114 -4.10 0.57 2.67
CA LEU A 114 -3.45 -0.73 2.45
C LEU A 114 -4.41 -1.90 2.75
N GLY A 115 -5.07 -1.89 3.91
CA GLY A 115 -6.05 -2.92 4.25
C GLY A 115 -7.31 -2.91 3.37
N ARG A 116 -7.63 -1.78 2.68
CA ARG A 116 -8.72 -1.73 1.70
C ARG A 116 -8.30 -2.26 0.35
N ILE A 117 -7.05 -2.03 -0.06
CA ILE A 117 -6.48 -2.59 -1.28
C ILE A 117 -6.40 -4.10 -1.18
N ASP A 118 -5.92 -4.67 -0.06
CA ASP A 118 -5.91 -6.11 0.21
C ASP A 118 -7.27 -6.76 -0.13
N LYS A 119 -8.36 -6.20 0.43
CA LYS A 119 -9.72 -6.68 0.17
C LYS A 119 -10.23 -6.43 -1.24
N ALA A 120 -9.67 -5.46 -1.95
CA ALA A 120 -10.06 -5.16 -3.33
C ALA A 120 -9.38 -6.11 -4.31
N MET A 121 -8.12 -6.48 -4.08
CA MET A 121 -7.35 -7.40 -4.93
C MET A 121 -8.02 -8.75 -5.10
N SER A 122 -8.69 -9.29 -4.06
CA SER A 122 -9.48 -10.52 -4.16
C SER A 122 -10.70 -10.43 -5.10
N ARG A 123 -11.12 -9.21 -5.48
CA ARG A 123 -12.40 -8.98 -6.20
C ARG A 123 -12.23 -8.26 -7.53
N MET A 124 -11.08 -7.68 -7.77
CA MET A 124 -10.80 -6.87 -8.96
C MET A 124 -9.78 -7.56 -9.85
N ASP A 125 -9.96 -7.41 -11.16
CA ASP A 125 -9.00 -7.86 -12.15
C ASP A 125 -7.92 -6.78 -12.32
N ASP A 126 -6.67 -7.12 -12.07
CA ASP A 126 -5.51 -6.24 -12.23
C ASP A 126 -4.62 -6.62 -13.42
N SER A 127 -5.20 -7.15 -14.48
CA SER A 127 -4.45 -7.45 -15.71
C SER A 127 -3.70 -6.24 -16.29
N SER A 128 -4.03 -5.03 -15.82
CA SER A 128 -3.37 -3.76 -16.22
C SER A 128 -2.28 -3.29 -15.25
N GLY A 129 -2.07 -3.96 -14.10
CA GLY A 129 -1.03 -3.64 -13.12
C GLY A 129 -1.26 -2.36 -12.29
N TRP A 130 -2.50 -1.85 -12.22
CA TRP A 130 -2.79 -0.61 -11.50
C TRP A 130 -2.55 -0.71 -9.98
N PHE A 131 -2.77 -1.89 -9.40
CA PHE A 131 -2.54 -2.06 -7.96
C PHE A 131 -1.08 -1.84 -7.56
N ALA A 132 -0.13 -2.27 -8.37
CA ALA A 132 1.29 -2.05 -8.08
C ALA A 132 1.65 -0.55 -7.98
N GLU A 133 1.12 0.27 -8.91
CA GLU A 133 1.32 1.72 -8.89
C GLU A 133 0.65 2.38 -7.68
N ILE A 134 -0.58 1.98 -7.37
CA ILE A 134 -1.34 2.49 -6.23
C ILE A 134 -0.66 2.11 -4.92
N LEU A 135 -0.25 0.84 -4.74
CA LEU A 135 0.46 0.35 -3.56
C LEU A 135 1.76 1.12 -3.34
N SER A 136 2.59 1.26 -4.38
CA SER A 136 3.84 2.03 -4.30
C SER A 136 3.59 3.49 -3.88
N SER A 137 2.51 4.11 -4.37
CA SER A 137 2.16 5.48 -3.99
C SER A 137 1.71 5.57 -2.54
N VAL A 138 0.87 4.65 -2.08
CA VAL A 138 0.39 4.61 -0.69
C VAL A 138 1.54 4.29 0.27
N GLU A 139 2.41 3.34 -0.07
CA GLU A 139 3.58 2.96 0.74
C GLU A 139 4.53 4.15 0.93
N ARG A 140 4.85 4.87 -0.14
CA ARG A 140 5.68 6.08 -0.06
C ARG A 140 5.05 7.12 0.86
N THR A 141 3.75 7.43 0.69
CA THR A 141 3.05 8.40 1.53
C THR A 141 3.01 7.94 2.99
N HIS A 142 2.86 6.64 3.24
CA HIS A 142 2.89 6.06 4.59
C HIS A 142 4.29 6.20 5.23
N HIS A 143 5.36 5.87 4.48
CA HIS A 143 6.74 6.03 4.95
C HIS A 143 7.03 7.49 5.34
N ASP A 144 6.73 8.44 4.43
CA ASP A 144 6.93 9.87 4.67
C ASP A 144 6.12 10.36 5.88
N ALA A 145 4.89 9.87 6.04
CA ALA A 145 4.04 10.20 7.18
C ALA A 145 4.59 9.64 8.50
N CYS A 146 5.07 8.39 8.52
CA CYS A 146 5.71 7.79 9.68
C CYS A 146 6.96 8.56 10.09
N ALA A 147 7.79 8.97 9.13
CA ALA A 147 8.96 9.81 9.36
C ALA A 147 8.58 11.16 9.98
N ALA A 148 7.62 11.87 9.37
CA ALA A 148 7.18 13.19 9.83
C ALA A 148 6.45 13.16 11.19
N ALA A 149 5.70 12.07 11.48
CA ALA A 149 5.02 11.88 12.75
C ALA A 149 5.96 11.42 13.87
N GLY A 150 7.19 10.98 13.55
CA GLY A 150 8.11 10.40 14.52
C GLY A 150 7.53 9.15 15.20
N VAL A 151 6.97 8.24 14.41
CA VAL A 151 6.36 7.01 14.94
C VAL A 151 7.42 6.20 15.68
N ASP A 152 7.08 5.73 16.88
CA ASP A 152 7.96 4.87 17.67
C ASP A 152 8.35 3.61 16.89
N PRO A 153 9.66 3.27 16.79
CA PRO A 153 10.14 2.13 16.00
C PRO A 153 9.50 0.79 16.35
N LEU A 154 9.22 0.53 17.64
CA LEU A 154 8.59 -0.72 18.09
C LEU A 154 7.11 -0.77 17.68
N VAL A 155 6.43 0.38 17.73
CA VAL A 155 5.05 0.50 17.26
C VAL A 155 4.99 0.32 15.76
N LEU A 156 5.90 0.95 15.01
CA LEU A 156 6.01 0.82 13.56
C LEU A 156 6.26 -0.63 13.15
N ALA A 157 7.23 -1.29 13.79
CA ALA A 157 7.56 -2.70 13.54
C ALA A 157 6.34 -3.63 13.64
N ARG A 158 5.53 -3.46 14.70
CA ARG A 158 4.30 -4.26 14.90
C ARG A 158 3.25 -4.02 13.83
N ARG A 159 3.09 -2.77 13.41
CA ARG A 159 2.12 -2.39 12.37
C ARG A 159 2.53 -2.90 11.01
N LEU A 160 3.80 -2.73 10.64
CA LEU A 160 4.34 -3.24 9.37
C LEU A 160 4.27 -4.77 9.32
N PHE A 161 4.63 -5.44 10.42
CA PHE A 161 4.49 -6.90 10.52
C PHE A 161 3.06 -7.36 10.25
N ALA A 162 2.07 -6.73 10.85
CA ALA A 162 0.67 -7.08 10.63
C ALA A 162 0.22 -6.79 9.18
N LEU A 163 0.67 -5.67 8.59
CA LEU A 163 0.33 -5.31 7.22
C LEU A 163 1.01 -6.19 6.16
N GLU A 164 2.17 -6.79 6.45
CA GLU A 164 2.87 -7.66 5.51
C GLU A 164 2.51 -9.13 5.69
N VAL A 165 2.33 -9.61 6.94
CA VAL A 165 2.17 -11.04 7.23
C VAL A 165 0.71 -11.46 7.38
N ASP A 166 -0.16 -10.59 7.91
CA ASP A 166 -1.56 -10.93 8.22
C ASP A 166 -2.54 -10.51 7.09
N THR A 167 -2.04 -10.04 5.94
CA THR A 167 -2.85 -9.75 4.75
C THR A 167 -2.90 -10.95 3.81
N GLU A 168 -3.94 -11.02 2.98
CA GLU A 168 -4.13 -12.08 1.99
C GLU A 168 -3.23 -11.86 0.76
N TRP A 169 -2.99 -10.59 0.42
CA TRP A 169 -2.25 -10.18 -0.77
C TRP A 169 -0.99 -9.40 -0.42
N ASP A 170 -0.07 -9.32 -1.37
CA ASP A 170 1.21 -8.61 -1.26
C ASP A 170 1.00 -7.07 -1.22
N VAL A 171 0.35 -6.54 -0.18
CA VAL A 171 0.11 -5.08 -0.04
C VAL A 171 1.32 -4.33 0.48
N LEU A 172 2.20 -4.99 1.22
CA LEU A 172 3.54 -4.57 1.55
C LEU A 172 4.49 -5.73 1.28
N ILE A 173 5.66 -5.41 0.75
CA ILE A 173 6.72 -6.37 0.47
C ILE A 173 8.03 -5.78 0.95
N ASP A 174 8.85 -6.60 1.64
CA ASP A 174 10.16 -6.20 2.15
C ASP A 174 10.11 -4.94 3.03
N SER A 175 9.04 -4.79 3.85
CA SER A 175 8.86 -3.60 4.69
C SER A 175 10.01 -3.39 5.67
N ALA A 176 10.67 -4.45 6.15
CA ALA A 176 11.88 -4.35 6.98
C ALA A 176 13.00 -3.57 6.27
N ARG A 177 13.13 -3.71 4.94
CA ARG A 177 14.13 -2.99 4.13
C ARG A 177 13.65 -1.60 3.77
N THR A 178 12.39 -1.45 3.32
CA THR A 178 11.83 -0.16 2.91
C THR A 178 11.79 0.83 4.06
N TYR A 179 11.51 0.37 5.28
CA TYR A 179 11.42 1.21 6.49
C TYR A 179 12.63 1.09 7.43
N GLN A 180 13.76 0.57 6.93
CA GLN A 180 14.96 0.35 7.76
C GLN A 180 15.44 1.61 8.48
N ASP A 181 15.38 2.76 7.81
CA ASP A 181 15.77 4.07 8.33
C ASP A 181 14.90 4.54 9.49
N LEU A 182 13.63 4.14 9.52
CA LEU A 182 12.66 4.48 10.57
C LEU A 182 12.62 3.44 11.69
N LEU A 183 12.84 2.17 11.35
CA LEU A 183 12.88 1.06 12.30
C LEU A 183 14.12 1.10 13.18
N GLY A 184 15.28 1.43 12.60
CA GLY A 184 16.55 1.33 13.30
C GLY A 184 16.77 -0.08 13.87
N ASP A 185 17.76 -0.23 14.73
CA ASP A 185 18.10 -1.53 15.34
C ASP A 185 16.96 -2.08 16.22
N ASP A 186 16.29 -1.22 16.99
CA ASP A 186 15.23 -1.62 17.91
C ASP A 186 13.98 -2.13 17.16
N GLY A 187 13.55 -1.42 16.12
CA GLY A 187 12.40 -1.82 15.29
C GLY A 187 12.67 -3.10 14.53
N LEU A 188 13.88 -3.25 13.93
CA LEU A 188 14.28 -4.48 13.25
C LEU A 188 14.35 -5.67 14.22
N ALA A 189 14.86 -5.46 15.44
CA ALA A 189 14.87 -6.51 16.46
C ALA A 189 13.46 -6.94 16.87
N GLU A 190 12.51 -6.00 16.98
CA GLU A 190 11.10 -6.32 17.26
C GLU A 190 10.46 -7.07 16.09
N MET A 191 10.70 -6.68 14.83
CA MET A 191 10.23 -7.44 13.66
C MET A 191 10.79 -8.86 13.66
N GLN A 192 12.10 -9.02 13.93
CA GLN A 192 12.75 -10.33 14.03
C GLN A 192 12.12 -11.19 15.15
N ARG A 193 11.81 -10.59 16.30
CA ARG A 193 11.14 -11.27 17.40
C ARG A 193 9.75 -11.78 16.99
N LEU A 194 8.93 -10.92 16.40
CA LEU A 194 7.58 -11.25 15.94
C LEU A 194 7.61 -12.34 14.86
N ALA A 195 8.49 -12.18 13.87
CA ALA A 195 8.66 -13.14 12.79
C ALA A 195 9.11 -14.50 13.32
N THR A 196 10.08 -14.53 14.26
CA THR A 196 10.56 -15.77 14.89
C THR A 196 9.46 -16.47 15.70
N GLU A 197 8.65 -15.73 16.45
CA GLU A 197 7.53 -16.31 17.21
C GLU A 197 6.49 -16.93 16.26
N ARG A 198 6.11 -16.22 15.20
CA ARG A 198 5.16 -16.72 14.21
C ARG A 198 5.73 -17.92 13.44
N TRP A 199 7.03 -17.87 13.09
CA TRP A 199 7.74 -18.96 12.42
C TRP A 199 7.75 -20.26 13.21
N LYS A 200 8.02 -20.19 14.51
CA LYS A 200 7.98 -21.33 15.41
C LYS A 200 6.58 -21.94 15.60
N ALA A 201 5.55 -21.15 15.39
CA ALA A 201 4.15 -21.57 15.46
C ALA A 201 3.65 -22.23 14.16
N LEU A 202 4.40 -22.12 13.06
CA LEU A 202 4.03 -22.78 11.81
C LEU A 202 4.06 -24.31 11.97
N PRO A 203 3.11 -25.03 11.35
CA PRO A 203 3.16 -26.49 11.32
C PRO A 203 4.44 -26.95 10.61
N PRO A 204 4.92 -28.17 10.88
CA PRO A 204 6.02 -28.76 10.14
C PRO A 204 5.74 -28.71 8.63
N ALA A 205 6.76 -28.37 7.83
CA ALA A 205 6.62 -28.33 6.39
C ALA A 205 6.28 -29.74 5.86
N GLU A 206 5.22 -29.87 5.09
CA GLU A 206 4.88 -31.10 4.40
C GLU A 206 5.86 -31.30 3.23
N ALA A 207 6.33 -32.52 3.02
CA ALA A 207 7.21 -32.81 1.90
C ALA A 207 6.42 -32.91 0.60
N GLY A 208 6.89 -32.25 -0.45
CA GLY A 208 6.40 -32.43 -1.81
C GLY A 208 5.95 -31.16 -2.53
N PRO A 209 5.83 -31.22 -3.87
CA PRO A 209 5.60 -30.04 -4.72
C PRO A 209 4.16 -29.46 -4.66
N PHE A 210 3.25 -30.12 -3.98
CA PHE A 210 1.84 -29.68 -3.86
C PHE A 210 1.44 -29.50 -2.40
N ARG A 211 2.37 -29.09 -1.54
CA ARG A 211 2.07 -28.85 -0.14
C ARG A 211 1.13 -27.64 0.01
N HIS A 212 0.27 -27.72 1.01
CA HIS A 212 -0.49 -26.54 1.45
C HIS A 212 0.38 -25.68 2.34
N HIS A 213 0.55 -24.41 1.95
CA HIS A 213 1.17 -23.41 2.80
C HIS A 213 0.16 -22.94 3.84
N ALA A 214 0.60 -22.74 5.08
CA ALA A 214 -0.23 -22.08 6.09
C ALA A 214 -0.49 -20.61 5.67
N ASP A 215 -1.61 -20.06 6.13
CA ASP A 215 -1.94 -18.67 5.86
C ASP A 215 -0.79 -17.75 6.33
N GLY A 216 -0.37 -16.85 5.44
CA GLY A 216 0.74 -15.92 5.69
C GLY A 216 2.15 -16.57 5.70
N GLU A 217 2.29 -17.88 5.45
CA GLU A 217 3.61 -18.55 5.47
C GLU A 217 4.55 -17.98 4.41
N PHE A 218 4.04 -17.66 3.22
CA PHE A 218 4.83 -17.08 2.14
C PHE A 218 5.39 -15.71 2.53
N HIS A 219 4.56 -14.81 3.04
CA HIS A 219 4.97 -13.47 3.48
C HIS A 219 5.96 -13.54 4.64
N LEU A 220 5.71 -14.44 5.59
CA LEU A 220 6.58 -14.66 6.74
C LEU A 220 7.95 -15.19 6.31
N THR A 221 8.01 -16.13 5.36
CA THR A 221 9.26 -16.65 4.81
C THR A 221 10.09 -15.53 4.19
N ARG A 222 9.46 -14.71 3.34
CA ARG A 222 10.14 -13.54 2.73
C ARG A 222 10.65 -12.55 3.77
N MET A 223 9.83 -12.23 4.77
CA MET A 223 10.24 -11.34 5.85
C MET A 223 11.43 -11.90 6.62
N MET A 224 11.44 -13.19 6.95
CA MET A 224 12.57 -13.85 7.62
C MET A 224 13.84 -13.82 6.77
N GLU A 225 13.73 -14.05 5.45
CA GLU A 225 14.86 -13.94 4.53
C GLU A 225 15.42 -12.51 4.47
N THR A 226 14.52 -11.50 4.38
CA THR A 226 14.89 -10.07 4.37
C THR A 226 15.61 -9.68 5.67
N LEU A 227 15.08 -10.11 6.82
CA LEU A 227 15.68 -9.80 8.12
C LEU A 227 17.07 -10.46 8.29
N ALA A 228 17.22 -11.71 7.85
CA ALA A 228 18.51 -12.40 7.85
C ALA A 228 19.52 -11.72 6.92
N ASP A 229 19.08 -11.27 5.74
CA ASP A 229 19.91 -10.54 4.78
C ASP A 229 20.37 -9.18 5.35
N LEU A 230 19.47 -8.41 5.97
CA LEU A 230 19.80 -7.13 6.62
C LEU A 230 20.78 -7.30 7.80
N ALA A 231 20.69 -8.42 8.52
CA ALA A 231 21.62 -8.78 9.58
C ALA A 231 22.96 -9.33 9.08
N GLY A 232 23.07 -9.65 7.78
CA GLY A 232 24.23 -10.35 7.22
C GLY A 232 24.36 -11.80 7.72
N ASP A 233 23.28 -12.38 8.25
CA ASP A 233 23.26 -13.74 8.80
C ASP A 233 22.92 -14.76 7.69
N VAL A 234 23.97 -15.21 7.02
CA VAL A 234 23.88 -16.18 5.91
C VAL A 234 23.30 -17.52 6.39
N ASP A 235 23.65 -17.97 7.58
CA ASP A 235 23.18 -19.24 8.11
C ASP A 235 21.69 -19.20 8.43
N ALA A 236 21.20 -18.14 9.06
CA ALA A 236 19.78 -17.92 9.29
C ALA A 236 19.01 -17.86 7.95
N ARG A 237 19.55 -17.17 6.94
CA ARG A 237 18.93 -17.10 5.61
C ARG A 237 18.82 -18.47 4.95
N VAL A 238 19.90 -19.25 4.98
CA VAL A 238 19.91 -20.64 4.46
C VAL A 238 18.91 -21.51 5.22
N GLU A 239 18.82 -21.40 6.55
CA GLU A 239 17.86 -22.14 7.36
C GLU A 239 16.42 -21.85 6.95
N VAL A 240 16.06 -20.58 6.71
CA VAL A 240 14.75 -20.18 6.25
C VAL A 240 14.43 -20.76 4.88
N MET A 241 15.36 -20.63 3.91
CA MET A 241 15.19 -21.17 2.55
C MET A 241 15.11 -22.70 2.55
N ALA A 242 15.85 -23.39 3.42
CA ALA A 242 15.85 -24.84 3.53
C ALA A 242 14.54 -25.44 4.10
N ARG A 243 13.62 -24.60 4.59
CA ARG A 243 12.30 -25.05 5.02
C ARG A 243 11.46 -25.61 3.87
N ASP A 244 11.62 -25.06 2.67
CA ASP A 244 10.91 -25.49 1.46
C ASP A 244 11.89 -25.83 0.35
N LEU A 245 12.15 -27.11 0.17
CA LEU A 245 13.04 -27.67 -0.87
C LEU A 245 12.23 -28.51 -1.85
N ALA A 246 11.06 -28.01 -2.25
CA ALA A 246 10.13 -28.73 -3.12
C ALA A 246 10.65 -28.86 -4.55
N TYR A 247 11.47 -27.90 -5.00
CA TYR A 247 11.94 -27.84 -6.38
C TYR A 247 13.46 -27.76 -6.48
N PRO A 248 14.07 -28.27 -7.57
CA PRO A 248 15.52 -28.20 -7.77
C PRO A 248 16.09 -26.79 -7.73
N TYR A 249 15.34 -25.77 -8.13
CA TYR A 249 15.81 -24.39 -8.12
C TYR A 249 15.93 -23.80 -6.69
N ASP A 250 15.24 -24.40 -5.69
CA ASP A 250 15.38 -23.97 -4.29
C ASP A 250 16.82 -24.23 -3.81
N TYR A 251 17.39 -25.37 -4.18
CA TYR A 251 18.80 -25.68 -3.90
C TYR A 251 19.76 -24.74 -4.62
N VAL A 252 19.44 -24.34 -5.86
CA VAL A 252 20.23 -23.36 -6.61
C VAL A 252 20.21 -22.00 -5.93
N GLY A 253 19.06 -21.59 -5.39
CA GLY A 253 18.92 -20.36 -4.61
C GLY A 253 19.82 -20.35 -3.37
N ILE A 254 19.82 -21.44 -2.60
CA ILE A 254 20.69 -21.60 -1.42
C ILE A 254 22.17 -21.59 -1.83
N ALA A 255 22.52 -22.34 -2.88
CA ALA A 255 23.89 -22.36 -3.38
C ALA A 255 24.38 -20.98 -3.80
N GLN A 256 23.53 -20.18 -4.44
CA GLN A 256 23.85 -18.79 -4.82
C GLN A 256 24.09 -17.90 -3.59
N VAL A 257 23.25 -17.99 -2.56
CA VAL A 257 23.41 -17.23 -1.30
C VAL A 257 24.77 -17.57 -0.65
N LEU A 258 25.14 -18.86 -0.62
CA LEU A 258 26.43 -19.32 -0.07
C LEU A 258 27.61 -18.83 -0.93
N LEU A 259 27.49 -18.85 -2.25
CA LEU A 259 28.52 -18.34 -3.16
C LEU A 259 28.74 -16.85 -3.00
N ASP A 260 27.68 -16.07 -2.93
CA ASP A 260 27.72 -14.62 -2.74
C ASP A 260 28.39 -14.26 -1.39
N ALA A 261 28.20 -15.11 -0.38
CA ALA A 261 28.88 -15.02 0.91
C ALA A 261 30.31 -15.52 0.93
N GLY A 262 30.87 -15.97 -0.23
CA GLY A 262 32.23 -16.53 -0.33
C GLY A 262 32.38 -17.95 0.22
N ARG A 263 31.30 -18.67 0.47
CA ARG A 263 31.25 -20.01 1.08
C ARG A 263 31.11 -21.10 0.00
N ALA A 264 32.00 -21.09 -0.99
CA ALA A 264 31.93 -21.99 -2.16
C ALA A 264 31.99 -23.48 -1.79
N ALA A 265 32.66 -23.86 -0.71
CA ALA A 265 32.72 -25.26 -0.25
C ALA A 265 31.34 -25.74 0.25
N ASP A 266 30.58 -24.88 0.96
CA ASP A 266 29.26 -25.21 1.50
C ASP A 266 28.23 -25.28 0.37
N ALA A 267 28.39 -24.47 -0.68
CA ALA A 267 27.50 -24.45 -1.85
C ALA A 267 27.56 -25.75 -2.71
N GLN A 268 28.52 -26.61 -2.48
CA GLN A 268 28.70 -27.88 -3.21
C GLN A 268 28.14 -29.10 -2.46
N THR A 269 27.66 -28.89 -1.23
CA THR A 269 27.14 -29.94 -0.36
C THR A 269 25.64 -30.02 -0.39
#